data_b5fdee3679e8fb31dde1d32f75cd725c
#
_entry.id   b5fdee3679e8fb31dde1d32f75cd725c
#
_cell.length_a   1.000
_cell.length_b   1.000
_cell.length_c   1.000
_cell.angle_alpha   90.00
_cell.angle_beta   90.00
_cell.angle_gamma   90.00
#
_symmetry.space_group_name_H-M   'P 1'
#
loop_
_entity.id
_entity.type
_entity.pdbx_description
1 polymer ?
#
loop_
_entity_poly.entity_id
_entity_poly.type
_entity_poly.pdbx_seq_one_letter_code
_entity_poly.pdbx_strand_id
1 'polypeptide(L)'
;MQIMTLTSNQNTSIPSVDDLPTNTTAPRTSPKPVIKQIISRAFFGKKNCLKVTFNNQLDCYFEFGTTPDEKTWSWKKVKMNDMELGDILRVLEGKSNSISFFHDFKGDKTQIWVNRKDNAFFIKVRELSKSLTTGEQRVLEELI
;
A
#
# COMPACT_ATOMS: atom_id res chain seq x y z
N MET A 1 -12.43 -19.56 -0.65
CA MET A 1 -12.90 -19.48 -0.55
C MET A 1 -13.99 -19.64 -0.73
N GLN A 2 -14.38 -19.53 -0.88
CA GLN A 2 -15.20 -19.65 -1.07
C GLN A 2 -16.26 -19.71 -1.14
N ILE A 3 -16.59 -19.68 -1.09
CA ILE A 3 -17.40 -19.63 -1.13
C ILE A 3 -18.45 -19.76 -1.29
N MET A 4 -18.69 -19.70 -1.18
CA MET A 4 -19.56 -19.75 -1.30
C MET A 4 -20.58 -19.92 -1.44
N THR A 5 -20.60 -19.92 -1.33
CA THR A 5 -21.45 -20.02 -1.45
C THR A 5 -22.44 -20.06 -1.54
N LEU A 6 -22.57 -19.87 -1.42
CA LEU A 6 -23.47 -19.80 -1.51
C LEU A 6 -24.47 -19.80 -1.64
N THR A 7 -24.47 -19.78 -1.50
CA THR A 7 -25.35 -19.71 -1.61
C THR A 7 -26.27 -19.62 -1.84
N SER A 8 -26.28 -19.63 -1.77
CA SER A 8 -27.17 -19.52 -1.98
C SER A 8 -28.09 -19.35 -2.06
N ASN A 9 -28.19 -19.32 -1.96
CA ASN A 9 -29.06 -19.10 -2.00
C ASN A 9 -29.91 -18.86 -2.11
N GLN A 10 -29.92 -18.87 -2.00
CA GLN A 10 -30.67 -18.57 -1.99
C GLN A 10 -31.47 -18.18 -2.17
N ASN A 11 -31.57 -18.08 -2.14
CA ASN A 11 -32.35 -17.61 -2.25
C ASN A 11 -33.17 -17.30 -2.31
N THR A 12 -33.28 -17.41 -2.19
CA THR A 12 -34.01 -17.02 -2.17
C THR A 12 -34.75 -16.49 -2.27
N SER A 13 -34.93 -16.35 -2.12
CA SER A 13 -35.63 -15.73 -2.20
C SER A 13 -36.15 -15.02 -2.25
N ILE A 14 -36.38 -14.80 -2.10
CA ILE A 14 -36.83 -14.02 -2.06
C ILE A 14 -37.51 -13.42 -2.31
N PRO A 15 -37.96 -13.37 -2.21
CA PRO A 15 -38.65 -12.62 -2.45
C PRO A 15 -39.09 -11.83 -2.45
N SER A 16 -39.24 -11.67 -2.15
CA SER A 16 -39.63 -10.83 -2.05
C SER A 16 -39.67 -9.98 -2.22
N VAL A 17 -39.62 -9.82 -2.31
CA VAL A 17 -39.58 -8.90 -2.35
C VAL A 17 -40.04 -8.05 -2.61
N ASP A 18 -40.47 -8.15 -2.69
CA ASP A 18 -40.91 -7.20 -2.79
C ASP A 18 -41.11 -6.48 -2.38
N ASP A 19 -41.29 -6.69 -2.02
CA ASP A 19 -41.29 -5.85 -1.46
C ASP A 19 -40.71 -5.09 -1.37
N LEU A 20 -40.49 -5.14 -1.35
CA LEU A 20 -39.84 -4.30 -1.19
C LEU A 20 -39.76 -3.27 -1.50
N PRO A 21 -40.11 -3.06 -1.61
CA PRO A 21 -39.96 -2.01 -1.87
C PRO A 21 -39.72 -1.06 -1.73
N THR A 22 -39.97 -0.88 -1.54
CA THR A 22 -39.74 0.00 -1.32
C THR A 22 -39.11 0.77 -1.31
N ASN A 23 -39.10 0.85 -1.26
CA ASN A 23 -38.47 1.65 -1.12
C ASN A 23 -37.85 2.38 -1.38
N THR A 24 -37.90 2.34 -1.35
CA THR A 24 -37.41 3.06 -1.47
C THR A 24 -36.87 3.93 -1.70
N THR A 25 -36.97 4.18 -1.71
CA THR A 25 -36.62 5.05 -1.97
C THR A 25 -35.84 5.88 -1.75
N ALA A 26 -35.71 5.98 -1.32
CA ALA A 26 -34.96 6.92 -0.98
C ALA A 26 -33.68 6.89 -1.45
N PRO A 27 -33.46 7.45 -1.77
CA PRO A 27 -32.29 7.36 -2.22
C PRO A 27 -31.31 7.70 -1.43
N ARG A 28 -31.13 7.41 -1.21
CA ARG A 28 -30.28 7.61 -0.51
C ARG A 28 -29.18 7.55 -1.11
N THR A 29 -28.53 8.22 -0.79
CA THR A 29 -27.18 8.05 -1.09
C THR A 29 -26.56 7.20 -0.07
N SER A 30 -25.82 6.25 -0.48
CA SER A 30 -24.91 5.55 0.42
C SER A 30 -23.88 6.53 0.92
N PRO A 31 -23.58 6.54 2.19
CA PRO A 31 -22.44 7.31 2.68
C PRO A 31 -21.18 6.82 1.98
N LYS A 32 -20.28 7.74 1.69
CA LYS A 32 -18.97 7.35 1.17
C LYS A 32 -18.25 6.49 2.21
N PRO A 33 -17.55 5.44 1.77
CA PRO A 33 -16.76 4.66 2.71
C PRO A 33 -15.72 5.54 3.41
N VAL A 34 -15.58 5.36 4.69
CA VAL A 34 -14.54 6.04 5.46
C VAL A 34 -13.24 5.28 5.23
N ILE A 35 -12.25 5.95 4.65
CA ILE A 35 -10.96 5.35 4.41
C ILE A 35 -10.12 5.48 5.67
N LYS A 36 -9.66 4.36 6.20
CA LYS A 36 -8.84 4.32 7.40
C LYS A 36 -7.55 3.57 7.14
N GLN A 37 -6.48 4.07 7.71
CA GLN A 37 -5.23 3.35 7.73
C GLN A 37 -5.34 2.23 8.77
N ILE A 38 -5.14 0.99 8.36
CA ILE A 38 -5.26 -0.17 9.25
C ILE A 38 -3.93 -0.77 9.64
N ILE A 39 -2.91 -0.60 8.82
CA ILE A 39 -1.56 -1.07 9.11
C ILE A 39 -0.61 0.06 8.79
N SER A 40 0.33 0.28 9.66
CA SER A 40 1.39 1.26 9.45
C SER A 40 2.67 0.78 10.10
N ARG A 41 3.74 0.81 9.35
CA ARG A 41 5.06 0.48 9.86
C ARG A 41 6.06 1.49 9.34
N ALA A 42 6.83 2.05 10.24
CA ALA A 42 7.86 3.03 9.89
C ALA A 42 9.25 2.46 10.20
N PHE A 43 10.16 2.64 9.25
CA PHE A 43 11.56 2.27 9.38
C PHE A 43 12.37 3.56 9.45
N PHE A 44 12.78 3.94 10.65
CA PHE A 44 13.46 5.19 10.88
C PHE A 44 14.97 5.07 10.71
N GLY A 45 15.55 5.99 9.97
CA GLY A 45 16.95 6.30 10.03
C GLY A 45 17.14 7.59 10.80
N LYS A 46 18.38 8.12 10.81
CA LYS A 46 18.65 9.33 11.56
C LYS A 46 17.95 10.55 10.96
N LYS A 47 17.99 10.68 9.65
CA LYS A 47 17.40 11.83 8.96
C LYS A 47 16.44 11.42 7.85
N ASN A 48 16.08 10.15 7.79
CA ASN A 48 15.15 9.65 6.80
C ASN A 48 14.27 8.57 7.42
N CYS A 49 13.16 8.31 6.74
CA CYS A 49 12.22 7.29 7.17
C CYS A 49 11.49 6.73 5.96
N LEU A 50 11.30 5.43 5.95
CA LEU A 50 10.35 4.80 5.04
C LEU A 50 9.18 4.33 5.88
N LYS A 51 7.98 4.76 5.52
CA LYS A 51 6.77 4.33 6.19
C LYS A 51 5.89 3.62 5.18
N VAL A 52 5.43 2.44 5.54
CA VAL A 52 4.56 1.63 4.70
C VAL A 52 3.20 1.56 5.36
N THR A 53 2.16 1.92 4.65
CA THR A 53 0.81 1.96 5.18
C THR A 53 -0.15 1.22 4.26
N PHE A 54 -1.12 0.55 4.87
CA PHE A 54 -2.25 -0.05 4.17
C PHE A 54 -3.53 0.54 4.75
N ASN A 55 -4.47 0.85 3.89
CA ASN A 55 -5.77 1.31 4.33
C ASN A 55 -6.78 0.16 4.31
N ASN A 56 -8.01 0.44 4.71
CA ASN A 56 -9.08 -0.57 4.78
C ASN A 56 -9.62 -0.96 3.41
N GLN A 57 -9.10 -0.40 2.33
CA GLN A 57 -9.37 -0.83 0.96
C GLN A 57 -8.19 -1.61 0.39
N LEU A 58 -7.19 -1.91 1.23
CA LEU A 58 -5.98 -2.63 0.89
C LEU A 58 -5.07 -1.86 -0.08
N ASP A 59 -5.25 -0.56 -0.20
CA ASP A 59 -4.28 0.26 -0.92
C ASP A 59 -3.02 0.39 -0.09
N CYS A 60 -1.87 0.26 -0.75
CA CYS A 60 -0.57 0.38 -0.11
C CYS A 60 0.10 1.68 -0.52
N TYR A 61 0.64 2.37 0.47
CA TYR A 61 1.39 3.61 0.25
C TYR A 61 2.77 3.49 0.86
N PHE A 62 3.78 3.92 0.11
CA PHE A 62 5.12 4.12 0.63
C PHE A 62 5.30 5.61 0.84
N GLU A 63 5.66 5.99 2.05
CA GLU A 63 5.86 7.38 2.41
C GLU A 63 7.32 7.57 2.78
N PHE A 64 7.98 8.43 2.04
CA PHE A 64 9.40 8.71 2.25
C PHE A 64 9.51 10.02 3.00
N GLY A 65 10.10 9.95 4.18
CA GLY A 65 10.29 11.10 5.04
C GLY A 65 11.75 11.50 5.10
N THR A 66 11.98 12.78 5.17
CA THR A 66 13.32 13.33 5.39
C THR A 66 13.24 14.51 6.34
N THR A 67 14.28 14.69 7.10
CA THR A 67 14.37 15.81 8.03
C THR A 67 15.80 16.32 8.06
N PRO A 68 16.04 17.58 7.69
CA PRO A 68 17.38 18.15 7.77
C PRO A 68 17.81 18.48 9.20
N ASP A 69 16.86 18.75 10.08
CA ASP A 69 17.10 19.23 11.44
C ASP A 69 16.66 18.26 12.53
N GLU A 70 16.15 17.08 12.15
CA GLU A 70 15.60 16.05 13.06
C GLU A 70 14.36 16.54 13.82
N LYS A 71 13.76 17.64 13.41
CA LYS A 71 12.54 18.19 14.03
C LYS A 71 11.39 18.32 13.05
N THR A 72 11.70 18.78 11.85
CA THR A 72 10.69 19.01 10.81
C THR A 72 10.81 17.97 9.74
N TRP A 73 9.72 17.26 9.45
CA TRP A 73 9.69 16.18 8.47
C TRP A 73 8.96 16.62 7.20
N SER A 74 9.57 16.30 6.07
CA SER A 74 8.94 16.43 4.77
C SER A 74 8.67 15.03 4.23
N TRP A 75 7.47 14.81 3.70
CA TRP A 75 7.02 13.49 3.27
C TRP A 75 6.66 13.46 1.80
N LYS A 76 7.06 12.40 1.12
CA LYS A 76 6.63 12.08 -0.24
C LYS A 76 5.87 10.76 -0.18
N LYS A 77 4.60 10.79 -0.53
CA LYS A 77 3.72 9.62 -0.47
C LYS A 77 3.47 9.09 -1.87
N VAL A 78 3.65 7.80 -2.05
CA VAL A 78 3.48 7.14 -3.34
C VAL A 78 2.58 5.93 -3.16
N LYS A 79 1.54 5.83 -3.97
CA LYS A 79 0.67 4.65 -3.98
C LYS A 79 1.34 3.55 -4.82
N MET A 80 1.47 2.37 -4.24
CA MET A 80 2.09 1.23 -4.89
C MET A 80 1.00 0.26 -5.35
N ASN A 81 1.11 -0.24 -6.57
CA ASN A 81 0.18 -1.24 -7.06
C ASN A 81 0.72 -2.65 -6.76
N ASP A 82 -0.12 -3.65 -6.99
CA ASP A 82 0.21 -5.04 -6.66
C ASP A 82 1.43 -5.56 -7.42
N MET A 83 1.58 -5.17 -8.67
CA MET A 83 2.74 -5.59 -9.47
C MET A 83 4.03 -5.02 -8.90
N GLU A 84 3.99 -3.76 -8.52
CA GLU A 84 5.14 -3.09 -7.92
C GLU A 84 5.50 -3.71 -6.59
N LEU A 85 4.51 -4.03 -5.76
CA LEU A 85 4.75 -4.69 -4.49
C LEU A 85 5.35 -6.08 -4.70
N GLY A 86 4.85 -6.83 -5.67
CA GLY A 86 5.40 -8.14 -6.02
C GLY A 86 6.85 -8.05 -6.49
N ASP A 87 7.18 -7.04 -7.28
CA ASP A 87 8.54 -6.84 -7.76
C ASP A 87 9.47 -6.42 -6.62
N ILE A 88 9.00 -5.60 -5.70
CA ILE A 88 9.77 -5.26 -4.50
C ILE A 88 10.03 -6.51 -3.67
N LEU A 89 9.03 -7.35 -3.53
CA LEU A 89 9.17 -8.60 -2.79
C LEU A 89 10.23 -9.50 -3.43
N ARG A 90 10.29 -9.56 -4.75
CA ARG A 90 11.33 -10.33 -5.45
C ARG A 90 12.73 -9.82 -5.13
N VAL A 91 12.90 -8.52 -5.01
CA VAL A 91 14.18 -7.94 -4.61
C VAL A 91 14.49 -8.28 -3.15
N LEU A 92 13.50 -8.19 -2.28
CA LEU A 92 13.65 -8.57 -0.86
C LEU A 92 14.05 -10.03 -0.71
N GLU A 93 13.48 -10.90 -1.53
CA GLU A 93 13.79 -12.33 -1.50
C GLU A 93 15.11 -12.68 -2.20
N GLY A 94 15.79 -11.71 -2.77
CA GLY A 94 17.04 -11.94 -3.48
C GLY A 94 16.88 -12.54 -4.87
N LYS A 95 15.67 -12.56 -5.41
CA LYS A 95 15.39 -13.10 -6.75
C LYS A 95 15.63 -12.09 -7.86
N SER A 96 15.80 -10.84 -7.50
CA SER A 96 16.12 -9.74 -8.42
C SER A 96 17.06 -8.78 -7.70
N ASN A 97 17.99 -8.18 -8.43
CA ASN A 97 18.96 -7.26 -7.83
C ASN A 97 18.49 -5.82 -7.86
N SER A 98 17.66 -5.47 -8.81
CA SER A 98 17.17 -4.10 -8.90
C SER A 98 15.91 -4.02 -9.75
N ILE A 99 15.11 -2.99 -9.44
CA ILE A 99 13.92 -2.69 -10.21
C ILE A 99 13.65 -1.19 -10.06
N SER A 100 12.96 -0.62 -11.04
CA SER A 100 12.54 0.77 -10.92
C SER A 100 11.11 0.93 -11.42
N PHE A 101 10.42 1.90 -10.85
CA PHE A 101 9.05 2.23 -11.20
C PHE A 101 8.96 3.72 -11.50
N PHE A 102 8.07 4.06 -12.40
CA PHE A 102 7.83 5.44 -12.76
C PHE A 102 6.35 5.75 -12.54
N HIS A 103 6.11 6.77 -11.73
CA HIS A 103 4.76 7.25 -11.43
C HIS A 103 4.59 8.66 -11.96
N ASP A 104 3.49 8.88 -12.66
CA ASP A 104 3.10 10.21 -13.11
C ASP A 104 1.70 10.47 -12.59
N PHE A 105 1.61 11.32 -11.57
CA PHE A 105 0.34 11.70 -10.98
C PHE A 105 0.12 13.18 -11.19
N LYS A 106 -0.77 13.53 -12.12
CA LYS A 106 -1.11 14.91 -12.46
C LYS A 106 0.12 15.76 -12.78
N GLY A 107 1.06 15.18 -13.53
CA GLY A 107 2.29 15.86 -13.90
C GLY A 107 3.40 15.80 -12.86
N ASP A 108 3.12 15.33 -11.66
CA ASP A 108 4.14 15.08 -10.65
C ASP A 108 4.78 13.72 -10.93
N LYS A 109 5.94 13.75 -11.55
CA LYS A 109 6.64 12.57 -12.00
C LYS A 109 7.60 12.10 -10.92
N THR A 110 7.50 10.84 -10.56
CA THR A 110 8.33 10.26 -9.51
C THR A 110 8.89 8.94 -9.98
N GLN A 111 10.19 8.78 -9.89
CA GLN A 111 10.84 7.51 -10.13
C GLN A 111 11.32 6.91 -8.83
N ILE A 112 11.09 5.62 -8.68
CA ILE A 112 11.44 4.87 -7.49
C ILE A 112 12.42 3.79 -7.93
N TRP A 113 13.54 3.69 -7.25
CA TRP A 113 14.52 2.63 -7.47
C TRP A 113 14.57 1.74 -6.24
N VAL A 114 14.60 0.44 -6.48
CA VAL A 114 14.77 -0.55 -5.43
C VAL A 114 15.95 -1.41 -5.83
N ASN A 115 16.95 -1.48 -4.97
CA ASN A 115 18.19 -2.17 -5.27
C ASN A 115 18.62 -3.04 -4.10
N ARG A 116 19.25 -4.17 -4.43
CA ARG A 116 19.88 -5.03 -3.47
C ARG A 116 21.32 -5.27 -3.89
N LYS A 117 22.22 -5.15 -2.95
CA LYS A 117 23.61 -5.51 -3.15
C LYS A 117 24.09 -6.23 -1.87
N ASP A 118 24.48 -7.49 -2.00
CA ASP A 118 24.81 -8.34 -0.85
C ASP A 118 23.63 -8.40 0.11
N ASN A 119 23.81 -7.98 1.36
CA ASN A 119 22.74 -7.97 2.35
C ASN A 119 22.07 -6.60 2.48
N ALA A 120 22.49 -5.63 1.68
CA ALA A 120 21.93 -4.29 1.73
C ALA A 120 20.75 -4.18 0.77
N PHE A 121 19.71 -3.52 1.22
CA PHE A 121 18.51 -3.24 0.45
C PHE A 121 18.24 -1.74 0.52
N PHE A 122 18.03 -1.12 -0.63
CA PHE A 122 17.85 0.32 -0.73
C PHE A 122 16.59 0.65 -1.50
N ILE A 123 15.84 1.61 -1.00
CA ILE A 123 14.76 2.24 -1.76
C ILE A 123 15.10 3.70 -1.92
N LYS A 124 15.01 4.19 -3.14
CA LYS A 124 15.31 5.57 -3.45
C LYS A 124 14.16 6.21 -4.21
N VAL A 125 13.75 7.38 -3.78
CA VAL A 125 12.75 8.21 -4.46
C VAL A 125 13.34 9.59 -4.60
N ARG A 126 13.54 10.03 -5.85
CA ARG A 126 14.23 11.29 -6.13
C ARG A 126 15.60 11.26 -5.46
N GLU A 127 15.84 12.13 -4.50
CA GLU A 127 17.09 12.20 -3.76
C GLU A 127 17.00 11.54 -2.40
N LEU A 128 15.83 11.01 -2.06
CA LEU A 128 15.60 10.36 -0.78
C LEU A 128 15.97 8.89 -0.89
N SER A 129 16.92 8.45 -0.12
CA SER A 129 17.34 7.06 -0.12
C SER A 129 17.23 6.49 1.29
N LYS A 130 16.66 5.31 1.40
CA LYS A 130 16.53 4.61 2.67
C LYS A 130 17.07 3.21 2.52
N SER A 131 18.06 2.86 3.32
CA SER A 131 18.54 1.49 3.40
C SER A 131 17.82 0.78 4.55
N LEU A 132 17.57 -0.50 4.37
CA LEU A 132 16.95 -1.34 5.38
C LEU A 132 17.95 -2.38 5.87
N THR A 133 18.02 -2.56 7.17
CA THR A 133 18.79 -3.66 7.77
C THR A 133 18.12 -4.99 7.42
N THR A 134 18.83 -6.09 7.63
CA THR A 134 18.28 -7.42 7.34
C THR A 134 16.99 -7.69 8.14
N GLY A 135 16.93 -7.20 9.38
CA GLY A 135 15.73 -7.33 10.21
C GLY A 135 14.57 -6.52 9.66
N GLU A 136 14.84 -5.28 9.24
CA GLU A 136 13.83 -4.42 8.63
C GLU A 136 13.33 -4.98 7.31
N GLN A 137 14.23 -5.55 6.51
CA GLN A 137 13.88 -6.24 5.28
C GLN A 137 12.88 -7.37 5.53
N ARG A 138 13.13 -8.16 6.59
CA ARG A 138 12.23 -9.25 6.93
C ARG A 138 10.85 -8.74 7.34
N VAL A 139 10.79 -7.66 8.09
CA VAL A 139 9.51 -7.06 8.49
C VAL A 139 8.77 -6.55 7.25
N LEU A 140 9.45 -5.87 6.34
CA LEU A 140 8.83 -5.39 5.11
C LEU A 140 8.33 -6.55 4.25
N GLU A 141 9.11 -7.62 4.15
CA GLU A 141 8.75 -8.82 3.41
C GLU A 141 7.44 -9.43 3.93
N GLU A 142 7.25 -9.45 5.24
CA GLU A 142 6.03 -9.98 5.85
C GLU A 142 4.84 -9.02 5.69
N LEU A 143 5.08 -7.73 5.54
CA LEU A 143 4.01 -6.76 5.35
C LEU A 143 3.39 -6.85 3.96
N ILE A 144 4.20 -7.10 2.96
CA ILE A 144 3.75 -7.17 1.58
C ILE A 144 3.72 -8.60 1.10
#